data_75532040374405cf5ab935d226ee4cff
#
_entry.id   75532040374405cf5ab935d226ee4cff
#
_cell.length_a   1.000
_cell.length_b   1.000
_cell.length_c   1.000
_cell.angle_alpha   90.00
_cell.angle_beta   90.00
_cell.angle_gamma   90.00
#
_symmetry.space_group_name_H-M   'P 1'
#
loop_
_entity.id
_entity.type
_entity.pdbx_description
1 polymer ?
#
loop_
_entity_poly.entity_id
_entity_poly.type
_entity_poly.pdbx_seq_one_letter_code
_entity_poly.pdbx_strand_id
1 'polypeptide(L)'
;MYKSAMRWLTGLFVQIDPIGILKSYVEDLKSNLTKMNRQIAQLRGQMHKLKEIIINNKKEIDTNLSMASEAAQANKQAHMLLKSRKAGRLQESNIKLEDLYKKMEVLYRVLAKMYENSEILVEDVQDQVMVKEQERKAIMASNSAMKSAMSVIKGDPDKKAMFDAALESIADDVSQKVG
;
A
#
# COMPACT_ATOMS: atom_id res chain seq x y z
N MET A 1 -33.25 -28.00 9.98
CA MET A 1 -33.07 -26.54 9.89
C MET A 1 -31.60 -26.12 9.75
N TYR A 2 -30.69 -26.61 10.58
CA TYR A 2 -29.29 -26.27 10.50
C TYR A 2 -28.61 -26.62 9.14
N LYS A 3 -28.92 -27.81 8.60
CA LYS A 3 -28.37 -28.26 7.31
C LYS A 3 -28.86 -27.44 6.12
N SER A 4 -30.10 -26.95 6.16
CA SER A 4 -30.68 -26.13 5.10
C SER A 4 -30.08 -24.70 5.13
N ALA A 5 -29.85 -24.14 6.32
CA ALA A 5 -29.21 -22.85 6.50
C ALA A 5 -27.77 -22.89 6.06
N MET A 6 -27.02 -23.96 6.36
CA MET A 6 -25.65 -24.16 5.90
C MET A 6 -25.57 -24.34 4.39
N ARG A 7 -26.49 -25.03 3.76
CA ARG A 7 -26.59 -25.14 2.30
C ARG A 7 -26.85 -23.79 1.65
N TRP A 8 -27.72 -22.99 2.25
CA TRP A 8 -28.05 -21.65 1.76
C TRP A 8 -26.86 -20.73 1.88
N LEU A 9 -26.15 -20.73 3.01
CA LEU A 9 -24.90 -19.98 3.21
C LEU A 9 -23.80 -20.43 2.24
N THR A 10 -23.64 -21.74 2.06
CA THR A 10 -22.65 -22.30 1.11
C THR A 10 -23.01 -21.92 -0.32
N GLY A 11 -24.29 -21.92 -0.68
CA GLY A 11 -24.78 -21.46 -1.98
C GLY A 11 -24.53 -19.98 -2.22
N LEU A 12 -24.69 -19.15 -1.19
CA LEU A 12 -24.36 -17.72 -1.24
C LEU A 12 -22.86 -17.51 -1.45
N PHE A 13 -22.00 -18.23 -0.74
CA PHE A 13 -20.54 -18.16 -0.90
C PHE A 13 -20.09 -18.65 -2.28
N VAL A 14 -20.77 -19.61 -2.87
CA VAL A 14 -20.46 -20.10 -4.24
C VAL A 14 -20.87 -19.07 -5.30
N GLN A 15 -21.90 -18.26 -5.03
CA GLN A 15 -22.34 -17.20 -5.94
C GLN A 15 -21.50 -15.93 -5.85
N ILE A 16 -20.81 -15.69 -4.73
CA ILE A 16 -19.88 -14.57 -4.59
C ILE A 16 -18.60 -14.92 -5.35
N ASP A 17 -18.23 -14.08 -6.30
CA ASP A 17 -16.96 -14.23 -7.03
C ASP A 17 -15.80 -13.83 -6.12
N PRO A 18 -15.05 -14.80 -5.54
CA PRO A 18 -13.93 -14.47 -4.65
C PRO A 18 -12.79 -13.76 -5.36
N ILE A 19 -12.63 -13.99 -6.66
CA ILE A 19 -11.62 -13.34 -7.48
C ILE A 19 -12.00 -11.88 -7.71
N GLY A 20 -13.29 -11.60 -7.98
CA GLY A 20 -13.79 -10.24 -8.10
C GLY A 20 -13.61 -9.43 -6.82
N ILE A 21 -13.87 -10.03 -5.65
CA ILE A 21 -13.64 -9.41 -4.35
C ILE A 21 -12.15 -9.10 -4.13
N LEU A 22 -11.27 -10.05 -4.43
CA LEU A 22 -9.82 -9.87 -4.32
C LEU A 22 -9.29 -8.79 -5.26
N LYS A 23 -9.79 -8.73 -6.49
CA LYS A 23 -9.45 -7.66 -7.45
C LYS A 23 -9.89 -6.29 -6.95
N SER A 24 -11.10 -6.20 -6.39
CA SER A 24 -11.61 -4.97 -5.79
C SER A 24 -10.74 -4.54 -4.60
N TYR A 25 -10.34 -5.48 -3.76
CA TYR A 25 -9.43 -5.23 -2.63
C TYR A 25 -8.07 -4.68 -3.10
N VAL A 26 -7.51 -5.26 -4.16
CA VAL A 26 -6.26 -4.78 -4.77
C VAL A 26 -6.42 -3.34 -5.29
N GLU A 27 -7.52 -3.05 -5.97
CA GLU A 27 -7.80 -1.69 -6.47
C GLU A 27 -7.92 -0.68 -5.33
N ASP A 28 -8.58 -1.04 -4.23
CA ASP A 28 -8.68 -0.22 -3.03
C ASP A 28 -7.31 0.03 -2.40
N LEU A 29 -6.48 -1.02 -2.30
CA LEU A 29 -5.10 -0.90 -1.80
C LEU A 29 -4.27 0.04 -2.67
N LYS A 30 -4.35 -0.08 -4.00
CA LYS A 30 -3.65 0.81 -4.93
C LYS A 30 -4.10 2.26 -4.81
N SER A 31 -5.42 2.47 -4.66
CA SER A 31 -5.98 3.80 -4.45
C SER A 31 -5.47 4.41 -3.16
N ASN A 32 -5.44 3.65 -2.07
CA ASN A 32 -4.92 4.08 -0.77
C ASN A 32 -3.42 4.38 -0.84
N LEU A 33 -2.65 3.59 -1.57
CA LEU A 33 -1.23 3.85 -1.80
C LEU A 33 -1.00 5.16 -2.56
N THR A 34 -1.79 5.43 -3.58
CA THR A 34 -1.72 6.69 -4.34
C THR A 34 -1.99 7.89 -3.42
N LYS A 35 -3.01 7.81 -2.57
CA LYS A 35 -3.32 8.84 -1.57
C LYS A 35 -2.18 9.02 -0.57
N MET A 36 -1.64 7.93 -0.06
CA MET A 36 -0.53 7.93 0.89
C MET A 36 0.72 8.57 0.29
N ASN A 37 1.06 8.22 -0.96
CA ASN A 37 2.19 8.80 -1.68
C ASN A 37 2.03 10.33 -1.81
N ARG A 38 0.84 10.79 -2.13
CA ARG A 38 0.51 12.23 -2.22
C ARG A 38 0.69 12.92 -0.88
N GLN A 39 0.21 12.30 0.21
CA GLN A 39 0.34 12.85 1.56
C GLN A 39 1.80 12.91 2.01
N ILE A 40 2.60 11.89 1.70
CA ILE A 40 4.04 11.86 1.97
C ILE A 40 4.76 12.99 1.20
N ALA A 41 4.40 13.21 -0.06
CA ALA A 41 4.96 14.29 -0.86
C ALA A 41 4.60 15.68 -0.29
N GLN A 42 3.36 15.86 0.17
CA GLN A 42 2.93 17.10 0.82
C GLN A 42 3.68 17.34 2.13
N LEU A 43 3.86 16.30 2.95
CA LEU A 43 4.63 16.37 4.18
C LEU A 43 6.07 16.80 3.89
N ARG A 44 6.72 16.19 2.89
CA ARG A 44 8.07 16.54 2.47
C ARG A 44 8.16 17.99 2.01
N GLY A 45 7.18 18.47 1.25
CA GLY A 45 7.09 19.86 0.83
C GLY A 45 6.99 20.83 2.00
N GLN A 46 6.16 20.52 3.01
CA GLN A 46 6.04 21.31 4.23
C GLN A 46 7.35 21.31 5.05
N MET A 47 8.01 20.16 5.15
CA MET A 47 9.32 20.06 5.80
C MET A 47 10.36 20.94 5.13
N HIS A 48 10.37 20.98 3.80
CA HIS A 48 11.28 21.83 3.03
C HIS A 48 11.05 23.32 3.31
N LYS A 49 9.79 23.75 3.29
CA LYS A 49 9.39 25.13 3.64
C LYS A 49 9.80 25.50 5.05
N LEU A 50 9.55 24.59 6.01
CA LEU A 50 9.92 24.80 7.41
C LEU A 50 11.41 24.97 7.58
N LYS A 51 12.20 24.15 6.88
CA LYS A 51 13.67 24.25 6.89
C LYS A 51 14.15 25.60 6.35
N GLU A 52 13.55 26.10 5.27
CA GLU A 52 13.84 27.42 4.73
C GLU A 52 13.55 28.53 5.74
N ILE A 53 12.40 28.47 6.42
CA ILE A 53 12.03 29.42 7.46
C ILE A 53 13.06 29.42 8.59
N ILE A 54 13.46 28.23 9.06
CA ILE A 54 14.47 28.08 10.11
C ILE A 54 15.80 28.71 9.70
N ILE A 55 16.25 28.45 8.48
CA ILE A 55 17.50 29.02 7.95
C ILE A 55 17.40 30.54 7.84
N ASN A 56 16.29 31.05 7.31
CA ASN A 56 16.08 32.50 7.19
C ASN A 56 16.00 33.18 8.55
N ASN A 57 15.34 32.54 9.53
CA ASN A 57 15.32 33.07 10.89
C ASN A 57 16.71 33.14 11.52
N LYS A 58 17.55 32.12 11.29
CA LYS A 58 18.96 32.16 11.77
C LYS A 58 19.72 33.35 11.20
N LYS A 59 19.53 33.63 9.90
CA LYS A 59 20.17 34.82 9.26
C LYS A 59 19.63 36.10 9.86
N GLU A 60 18.31 36.22 10.08
CA GLU A 60 17.70 37.39 10.70
C GLU A 60 18.15 37.59 12.15
N ILE A 61 18.30 36.49 12.90
CA ILE A 61 18.83 36.52 14.27
C ILE A 61 20.22 37.15 14.25
N ASP A 62 21.11 36.66 13.41
CA ASP A 62 22.49 37.17 13.28
C ASP A 62 22.52 38.66 12.87
N THR A 63 21.66 39.04 11.91
CA THR A 63 21.53 40.43 11.47
C THR A 63 21.04 41.33 12.60
N ASN A 64 20.03 40.93 13.34
CA ASN A 64 19.47 41.72 14.44
C ASN A 64 20.45 41.81 15.61
N LEU A 65 21.19 40.75 15.92
CA LEU A 65 22.25 40.80 16.95
C LEU A 65 23.38 41.72 16.54
N SER A 66 23.77 41.71 15.29
CA SER A 66 24.79 42.64 14.74
C SER A 66 24.31 44.10 14.84
N MET A 67 23.06 44.39 14.45
CA MET A 67 22.45 45.70 14.56
C MET A 67 22.33 46.15 16.03
N ALA A 68 21.99 45.24 16.93
CA ALA A 68 21.96 45.53 18.36
C ALA A 68 23.34 45.91 18.90
N SER A 69 24.37 45.19 18.49
CA SER A 69 25.77 45.50 18.85
C SER A 69 26.19 46.87 18.35
N GLU A 70 25.90 47.20 17.10
CA GLU A 70 26.17 48.53 16.51
C GLU A 70 25.45 49.64 17.25
N ALA A 71 24.16 49.44 17.57
CA ALA A 71 23.36 50.40 18.32
C ALA A 71 23.91 50.62 19.75
N ALA A 72 24.37 49.58 20.40
CA ALA A 72 25.01 49.66 21.71
C ALA A 72 26.28 50.51 21.65
N GLN A 73 27.14 50.34 20.63
CA GLN A 73 28.34 51.12 20.41
C GLN A 73 28.04 52.60 20.11
N ALA A 74 26.91 52.87 19.47
CA ALA A 74 26.46 54.23 19.13
C ALA A 74 25.62 54.86 20.25
N ASN A 75 25.50 54.26 21.45
CA ASN A 75 24.68 54.72 22.57
C ASN A 75 23.19 54.84 22.26
N LYS A 76 22.67 54.05 21.32
CA LYS A 76 21.25 54.03 20.96
C LYS A 76 20.57 52.85 21.67
N GLN A 77 20.33 53.00 22.99
CA GLN A 77 19.81 51.92 23.85
C GLN A 77 18.44 51.40 23.43
N ALA A 78 17.49 52.33 23.06
CA ALA A 78 16.17 51.91 22.60
C ALA A 78 16.21 51.04 21.34
N HIS A 79 17.09 51.37 20.41
CA HIS A 79 17.28 50.64 19.17
C HIS A 79 17.98 49.28 19.42
N MET A 80 18.99 49.27 20.30
CA MET A 80 19.61 48.05 20.79
C MET A 80 18.59 47.07 21.40
N LEU A 81 17.76 47.59 22.29
CA LEU A 81 16.74 46.77 22.97
C LEU A 81 15.74 46.17 21.97
N LEU A 82 15.27 47.00 21.01
CA LEU A 82 14.32 46.54 19.98
C LEU A 82 14.91 45.40 19.14
N LYS A 83 16.17 45.53 18.69
CA LYS A 83 16.83 44.51 17.88
C LYS A 83 17.15 43.23 18.66
N SER A 84 17.57 43.39 19.93
CA SER A 84 17.80 42.24 20.84
C SER A 84 16.51 41.46 21.11
N ARG A 85 15.41 42.13 21.32
CA ARG A 85 14.10 41.51 21.53
C ARG A 85 13.63 40.74 20.29
N LYS A 86 13.84 41.35 19.11
CA LYS A 86 13.49 40.69 17.84
C LYS A 86 14.30 39.41 17.65
N ALA A 87 15.62 39.47 17.90
CA ALA A 87 16.48 38.28 17.86
C ALA A 87 16.03 37.20 18.84
N GLY A 88 15.69 37.59 20.07
CA GLY A 88 15.18 36.65 21.10
C GLY A 88 13.90 35.96 20.69
N ARG A 89 12.94 36.70 20.13
CA ARG A 89 11.66 36.11 19.64
C ARG A 89 11.90 35.15 18.49
N LEU A 90 12.79 35.47 17.58
CA LEU A 90 13.16 34.59 16.47
C LEU A 90 13.86 33.30 16.95
N GLN A 91 14.71 33.42 17.98
CA GLN A 91 15.37 32.25 18.60
C GLN A 91 14.34 31.32 19.25
N GLU A 92 13.40 31.86 20.03
CA GLU A 92 12.32 31.06 20.64
C GLU A 92 11.47 30.38 19.58
N SER A 93 11.10 31.12 18.52
CA SER A 93 10.35 30.58 17.41
C SER A 93 11.11 29.43 16.73
N ASN A 94 12.43 29.60 16.48
CA ASN A 94 13.24 28.58 15.84
C ASN A 94 13.38 27.30 16.67
N ILE A 95 13.47 27.42 17.99
CA ILE A 95 13.49 26.23 18.87
C ILE A 95 12.21 25.40 18.65
N LYS A 96 11.05 26.04 18.60
CA LYS A 96 9.79 25.37 18.35
C LYS A 96 9.71 24.76 16.94
N LEU A 97 10.19 25.53 15.95
CA LEU A 97 10.19 25.09 14.54
C LEU A 97 11.13 23.90 14.32
N GLU A 98 12.31 23.92 14.94
CA GLU A 98 13.26 22.81 14.87
C GLU A 98 12.73 21.54 15.54
N ASP A 99 12.04 21.67 16.67
CA ASP A 99 11.38 20.56 17.33
C ASP A 99 10.27 19.95 16.44
N LEU A 100 9.45 20.82 15.85
CA LEU A 100 8.42 20.41 14.89
C LEU A 100 9.02 19.70 13.68
N TYR A 101 10.13 20.23 13.14
CA TYR A 101 10.82 19.62 12.01
C TYR A 101 11.30 18.19 12.34
N LYS A 102 11.89 18.01 13.52
CA LYS A 102 12.33 16.66 13.97
C LYS A 102 11.17 15.68 14.06
N LYS A 103 10.03 16.12 14.59
CA LYS A 103 8.81 15.30 14.68
C LYS A 103 8.29 14.93 13.29
N MET A 104 8.30 15.89 12.37
CA MET A 104 7.89 15.66 10.98
C MET A 104 8.84 14.69 10.27
N GLU A 105 10.13 14.77 10.54
CA GLU A 105 11.13 13.84 9.97
C GLU A 105 10.88 12.40 10.42
N VAL A 106 10.59 12.20 11.71
CA VAL A 106 10.23 10.87 12.24
C VAL A 106 8.97 10.36 11.56
N LEU A 107 7.93 11.21 11.47
CA LEU A 107 6.68 10.84 10.81
C LEU A 107 6.91 10.49 9.33
N TYR A 108 7.71 11.27 8.62
CA TYR A 108 8.07 11.01 7.23
C TYR A 108 8.72 9.62 7.07
N ARG A 109 9.68 9.28 7.92
CA ARG A 109 10.37 7.98 7.87
C ARG A 109 9.41 6.83 8.13
N VAL A 110 8.51 6.98 9.11
CA VAL A 110 7.49 5.96 9.42
C VAL A 110 6.55 5.77 8.23
N LEU A 111 6.04 6.86 7.66
CA LEU A 111 5.15 6.81 6.51
C LEU A 111 5.82 6.23 5.26
N ALA A 112 7.07 6.58 5.00
CA ALA A 112 7.85 6.02 3.89
C ALA A 112 8.03 4.51 4.03
N LYS A 113 8.28 4.04 5.24
CA LYS A 113 8.40 2.61 5.53
C LYS A 113 7.07 1.88 5.38
N MET A 114 5.99 2.47 5.87
CA MET A 114 4.63 1.93 5.69
C MET A 114 4.25 1.85 4.21
N TYR A 115 4.57 2.87 3.44
CA TYR A 115 4.34 2.89 1.99
C TYR A 115 5.08 1.76 1.29
N GLU A 116 6.36 1.59 1.57
CA GLU A 116 7.19 0.50 1.02
C GLU A 116 6.61 -0.88 1.35
N ASN A 117 6.23 -1.10 2.60
CA ASN A 117 5.62 -2.36 3.04
C ASN A 117 4.26 -2.60 2.36
N SER A 118 3.48 -1.54 2.16
CA SER A 118 2.18 -1.64 1.49
C SER A 118 2.32 -1.93 0.00
N GLU A 119 3.36 -1.42 -0.67
CA GLU A 119 3.66 -1.77 -2.07
C GLU A 119 3.96 -3.26 -2.21
N ILE A 120 4.76 -3.81 -1.29
CA ILE A 120 5.08 -5.24 -1.26
C ILE A 120 3.81 -6.07 -1.06
N LEU A 121 2.94 -5.64 -0.14
CA LEU A 121 1.66 -6.31 0.11
C LEU A 121 0.77 -6.32 -1.13
N VAL A 122 0.66 -5.19 -1.82
CA VAL A 122 -0.15 -5.10 -3.06
C VAL A 122 0.38 -6.06 -4.13
N GLU A 123 1.68 -6.08 -4.34
CA GLU A 123 2.31 -6.99 -5.30
C GLU A 123 2.03 -8.46 -4.95
N ASP A 124 2.20 -8.82 -3.68
CA ASP A 124 1.94 -10.18 -3.20
C ASP A 124 0.47 -10.59 -3.41
N VAL A 125 -0.47 -9.73 -3.06
CA VAL A 125 -1.91 -10.00 -3.26
C VAL A 125 -2.25 -10.09 -4.74
N GLN A 126 -1.66 -9.25 -5.59
CA GLN A 126 -1.85 -9.33 -7.05
C GLN A 126 -1.39 -10.67 -7.60
N ASP A 127 -0.24 -11.16 -7.17
CA ASP A 127 0.30 -12.45 -7.58
C ASP A 127 -0.63 -13.59 -7.15
N GLN A 128 -1.14 -13.55 -5.92
CA GLN A 128 -2.12 -14.53 -5.42
C GLN A 128 -3.42 -14.51 -6.24
N VAL A 129 -3.92 -13.34 -6.60
CA VAL A 129 -5.10 -13.20 -7.45
C VAL A 129 -4.85 -13.82 -8.83
N MET A 130 -3.69 -13.57 -9.41
CA MET A 130 -3.31 -14.14 -10.71
C MET A 130 -3.27 -15.66 -10.67
N VAL A 131 -2.69 -16.25 -9.63
CA VAL A 131 -2.66 -17.70 -9.43
C VAL A 131 -4.07 -18.27 -9.30
N LYS A 132 -4.93 -17.62 -8.51
CA LYS A 132 -6.33 -18.04 -8.33
C LYS A 132 -7.13 -17.97 -9.63
N GLU A 133 -6.90 -16.96 -10.45
CA GLU A 133 -7.51 -16.86 -11.78
C GLU A 133 -7.09 -18.01 -12.69
N GLN A 134 -5.81 -18.37 -12.71
CA GLN A 134 -5.30 -19.47 -13.51
C GLN A 134 -5.86 -20.81 -13.04
N GLU A 135 -5.93 -21.04 -11.72
CA GLU A 135 -6.57 -22.23 -11.14
C GLU A 135 -8.05 -22.33 -11.57
N ARG A 136 -8.78 -21.22 -11.47
CA ARG A 136 -10.18 -21.17 -11.88
C ARG A 136 -10.38 -21.52 -13.35
N LYS A 137 -9.56 -20.93 -14.23
CA LYS A 137 -9.61 -21.20 -15.66
C LYS A 137 -9.30 -22.68 -15.97
N ALA A 138 -8.31 -23.25 -15.30
CA ALA A 138 -7.96 -24.67 -15.45
C ALA A 138 -9.10 -25.58 -15.01
N ILE A 139 -9.72 -25.29 -13.87
CA ILE A 139 -10.88 -26.06 -13.37
C ILE A 139 -12.06 -25.95 -14.33
N MET A 140 -12.38 -24.76 -14.82
CA MET A 140 -13.48 -24.57 -15.77
C MET A 140 -13.23 -25.30 -17.10
N ALA A 141 -12.00 -25.26 -17.60
CA ALA A 141 -11.61 -25.98 -18.81
C ALA A 141 -11.73 -27.50 -18.62
N SER A 142 -11.26 -28.02 -17.48
CA SER A 142 -11.37 -29.43 -17.11
C SER A 142 -12.83 -29.89 -17.01
N ASN A 143 -13.66 -29.08 -16.36
CA ASN A 143 -15.10 -29.39 -16.25
C ASN A 143 -15.80 -29.36 -17.60
N SER A 144 -15.47 -28.44 -18.48
CA SER A 144 -16.03 -28.34 -19.83
C SER A 144 -15.60 -29.55 -20.68
N ALA A 145 -14.34 -29.96 -20.59
CA ALA A 145 -13.82 -31.14 -21.29
C ALA A 145 -14.51 -32.41 -20.78
N MET A 146 -14.68 -32.53 -19.47
CA MET A 146 -15.39 -33.67 -18.86
C MET A 146 -16.85 -33.74 -19.30
N LYS A 147 -17.57 -32.61 -19.33
CA LYS A 147 -18.93 -32.54 -19.85
C LYS A 147 -19.01 -32.97 -21.30
N SER A 148 -18.09 -32.55 -22.13
CA SER A 148 -18.04 -32.96 -23.55
C SER A 148 -17.80 -34.46 -23.68
N ALA A 149 -16.88 -35.04 -22.92
CA ALA A 149 -16.61 -36.46 -22.90
C ALA A 149 -17.84 -37.26 -22.46
N MET A 150 -18.52 -36.81 -21.38
CA MET A 150 -19.73 -37.46 -20.88
C MET A 150 -20.91 -37.39 -21.88
N SER A 151 -21.00 -36.31 -22.65
CA SER A 151 -22.01 -36.17 -23.71
C SER A 151 -21.79 -37.18 -24.83
N VAL A 152 -20.57 -37.48 -25.20
CA VAL A 152 -20.24 -38.48 -26.24
C VAL A 152 -20.56 -39.89 -25.79
N ILE A 153 -20.29 -40.24 -24.54
CA ILE A 153 -20.50 -41.60 -23.99
C ILE A 153 -21.90 -41.84 -23.41
N LYS A 154 -22.73 -40.81 -23.35
CA LYS A 154 -24.05 -40.90 -22.76
C LYS A 154 -24.95 -41.91 -23.52
N GLY A 155 -25.41 -42.90 -22.79
CA GLY A 155 -26.27 -43.96 -23.34
C GLY A 155 -25.58 -45.09 -24.07
N ASP A 156 -24.22 -45.09 -24.12
CA ASP A 156 -23.43 -46.14 -24.73
C ASP A 156 -22.47 -46.77 -23.70
N PRO A 157 -22.79 -47.98 -23.15
CA PRO A 157 -21.96 -48.61 -22.14
C PRO A 157 -20.56 -48.97 -22.65
N ASP A 158 -20.41 -49.29 -23.92
CA ASP A 158 -19.10 -49.68 -24.50
C ASP A 158 -18.15 -48.48 -24.60
N LYS A 159 -18.68 -47.33 -25.00
CA LYS A 159 -17.89 -46.07 -25.03
C LYS A 159 -17.50 -45.63 -23.63
N LYS A 160 -18.36 -45.81 -22.66
CA LYS A 160 -18.05 -45.52 -21.26
C LYS A 160 -16.93 -46.39 -20.74
N ALA A 161 -16.95 -47.68 -21.02
CA ALA A 161 -15.91 -48.63 -20.63
C ALA A 161 -14.57 -48.27 -21.28
N MET A 162 -14.58 -47.88 -22.54
CA MET A 162 -13.37 -47.43 -23.25
C MET A 162 -12.79 -46.15 -22.66
N PHE A 163 -13.67 -45.21 -22.31
CA PHE A 163 -13.27 -43.92 -21.67
C PHE A 163 -12.65 -44.18 -20.30
N ASP A 164 -13.27 -44.96 -19.45
CA ASP A 164 -12.78 -45.30 -18.11
C ASP A 164 -11.43 -46.04 -18.18
N ALA A 165 -11.27 -46.97 -19.09
CA ALA A 165 -10.00 -47.67 -19.31
C ALA A 165 -8.87 -46.73 -19.77
N ALA A 166 -9.17 -45.84 -20.70
CA ALA A 166 -8.21 -44.84 -21.19
C ALA A 166 -7.81 -43.85 -20.08
N LEU A 167 -8.78 -43.39 -19.27
CA LEU A 167 -8.55 -42.49 -18.15
C LEU A 167 -7.63 -43.11 -17.11
N GLU A 168 -7.86 -44.37 -16.75
CA GLU A 168 -7.05 -45.11 -15.78
C GLU A 168 -5.61 -45.32 -16.29
N SER A 169 -5.43 -45.72 -17.55
CA SER A 169 -4.11 -45.91 -18.17
C SER A 169 -3.30 -44.62 -18.23
N ILE A 170 -3.94 -43.49 -18.59
CA ILE A 170 -3.28 -42.20 -18.68
C ILE A 170 -2.99 -41.66 -17.29
N ALA A 171 -3.87 -41.81 -16.32
CA ALA A 171 -3.64 -41.40 -14.93
C ALA A 171 -2.44 -42.10 -14.32
N ASP A 172 -2.28 -43.40 -14.55
CA ASP A 172 -1.11 -44.15 -14.11
C ASP A 172 0.20 -43.66 -14.77
N ASP A 173 0.17 -43.39 -16.07
CA ASP A 173 1.32 -42.86 -16.81
C ASP A 173 1.76 -41.48 -16.30
N VAL A 174 0.81 -40.56 -16.06
CA VAL A 174 1.09 -39.23 -15.52
C VAL A 174 1.62 -39.34 -14.09
N SER A 175 1.07 -40.19 -13.26
CA SER A 175 1.55 -40.43 -11.89
C SER A 175 2.99 -40.89 -11.86
N GLN A 176 3.40 -41.78 -12.77
CA GLN A 176 4.79 -42.26 -12.90
C GLN A 176 5.74 -41.15 -13.38
N LYS A 177 5.32 -40.25 -14.26
CA LYS A 177 6.15 -39.15 -14.79
C LYS A 177 6.31 -38.00 -13.82
N VAL A 178 5.33 -37.70 -12.98
CA VAL A 178 5.33 -36.62 -12.02
C VAL A 178 5.95 -37.04 -10.68
N GLY A 179 5.85 -38.34 -10.37
CA GLY A 179 6.53 -38.90 -9.21
C GLY A 179 8.00 -39.11 -9.49
#